data_347f9fea5091140ff4e2bb4dba7ca57a
#
_entry.id   347f9fea5091140ff4e2bb4dba7ca57a
#
_cell.length_a   1.000
_cell.length_b   1.000
_cell.length_c   1.000
_cell.angle_alpha   90.00
_cell.angle_beta   90.00
_cell.angle_gamma   90.00
#
_symmetry.space_group_name_H-M   'P 1'
#
loop_
_entity.id
_entity.type
_entity.pdbx_description
1 polymer ?
#
loop_
_entity_poly.entity_id
_entity_poly.type
_entity_poly.pdbx_seq_one_letter_code
_entity_poly.pdbx_strand_id
1 'polypeptide(L)'
;MKKSVYLVILLPLLLGLIMSSCNDNDEEQVITGFSMNRIFFIEYVSVDGTNILQNDSPIEVYYEKNGIAEKVERSNLNYPNGFTITSQRNTASDGSDELCVKVFPSDYYSDENISTTYIKLGDFQTDTIQCQFERTANSFYLTKTWLNGALVWDIETKPSSRLIQIIK
;
A
#
# COMPACT_ATOMS: atom_id res chain seq x y z
N MET A 1 63.88 36.57 -31.89
CA MET A 1 62.64 37.07 -31.30
C MET A 1 61.38 36.43 -31.92
N LYS A 2 61.29 35.07 -32.01
CA LYS A 2 60.10 34.41 -32.60
C LYS A 2 59.49 33.33 -31.71
N LYS A 3 59.94 33.16 -30.47
CA LYS A 3 59.44 32.11 -29.56
C LYS A 3 58.39 32.55 -28.54
N SER A 4 58.18 33.87 -28.39
CA SER A 4 57.29 34.41 -27.37
C SER A 4 55.83 34.56 -27.84
N VAL A 5 55.59 34.62 -29.16
CA VAL A 5 54.26 34.85 -29.71
C VAL A 5 53.37 33.61 -29.66
N TYR A 6 53.96 32.42 -29.78
CA TYR A 6 53.19 31.16 -29.75
C TYR A 6 52.71 30.78 -28.35
N LEU A 7 53.41 31.20 -27.30
CA LEU A 7 53.02 30.93 -25.91
C LEU A 7 51.80 31.71 -25.47
N VAL A 8 51.62 32.94 -26.01
CA VAL A 8 50.50 33.85 -25.65
C VAL A 8 49.20 33.39 -26.34
N ILE A 9 49.30 32.76 -27.51
CA ILE A 9 48.11 32.27 -28.24
C ILE A 9 47.61 30.91 -27.73
N LEU A 10 48.49 30.09 -27.20
CA LEU A 10 48.13 28.75 -26.69
C LEU A 10 47.40 28.80 -25.33
N LEU A 11 47.68 29.83 -24.51
CA LEU A 11 47.09 29.95 -23.18
C LEU A 11 45.56 30.21 -23.20
N PRO A 12 45.00 31.11 -24.05
CA PRO A 12 43.56 31.26 -24.13
C PRO A 12 42.83 30.08 -24.77
N LEU A 13 43.51 29.30 -25.65
CA LEU A 13 42.92 28.09 -26.24
C LEU A 13 42.78 26.97 -25.23
N LEU A 14 43.71 26.87 -24.26
CA LEU A 14 43.64 25.86 -23.18
C LEU A 14 42.59 26.24 -22.14
N LEU A 15 42.34 27.54 -21.86
CA LEU A 15 41.30 28.00 -20.95
C LEU A 15 39.89 27.81 -21.54
N GLY A 16 39.74 27.85 -22.87
CA GLY A 16 38.43 27.60 -23.52
C GLY A 16 37.96 26.17 -23.47
N LEU A 17 38.85 25.19 -23.30
CA LEU A 17 38.53 23.75 -23.22
C LEU A 17 38.06 23.31 -21.82
N ILE A 18 38.29 24.10 -20.77
CA ILE A 18 37.94 23.75 -19.41
C ILE A 18 36.46 24.17 -19.07
N MET A 19 35.88 25.06 -19.87
CA MET A 19 34.51 25.59 -19.62
C MET A 19 33.44 24.79 -20.36
N SER A 20 33.76 23.72 -21.07
CA SER A 20 32.80 22.95 -21.88
C SER A 20 32.36 21.63 -21.24
N SER A 21 32.66 21.42 -19.94
CA SER A 21 32.31 20.19 -19.25
C SER A 21 31.53 20.45 -17.98
N CYS A 22 30.37 21.06 -18.09
CA CYS A 22 29.32 21.03 -17.09
C CYS A 22 28.00 21.41 -17.79
N ASN A 23 27.47 20.49 -18.54
CA ASN A 23 26.07 20.50 -18.93
C ASN A 23 25.54 19.08 -18.89
N ASP A 24 25.80 18.40 -17.77
CA ASP A 24 24.99 17.27 -17.34
C ASP A 24 23.75 17.86 -16.68
N ASN A 25 22.76 18.19 -17.51
CA ASN A 25 21.37 18.22 -17.07
C ASN A 25 20.91 16.77 -16.87
N ASP A 26 21.62 16.02 -16.05
CA ASP A 26 21.01 14.95 -15.30
C ASP A 26 20.13 15.67 -14.27
N GLU A 27 18.87 15.94 -14.63
CA GLU A 27 17.83 16.12 -13.67
C GLU A 27 17.80 14.85 -12.83
N GLU A 28 18.57 14.85 -11.75
CA GLU A 28 18.46 13.89 -10.69
C GLU A 28 17.00 13.97 -10.24
N GLN A 29 16.17 13.06 -10.74
CA GLN A 29 14.81 12.91 -10.23
C GLN A 29 14.98 12.57 -8.75
N VAL A 30 14.94 13.59 -7.93
CA VAL A 30 14.87 13.44 -6.48
C VAL A 30 13.57 12.72 -6.21
N ILE A 31 13.65 11.40 -6.02
CA ILE A 31 12.53 10.58 -5.57
C ILE A 31 12.19 11.05 -4.16
N THR A 32 11.31 12.03 -4.07
CA THR A 32 10.96 12.73 -2.82
C THR A 32 10.14 11.89 -1.85
N GLY A 33 9.89 10.63 -2.16
CA GLY A 33 9.24 9.67 -1.28
C GLY A 33 8.48 8.59 -2.04
N PHE A 34 8.35 7.43 -1.42
CA PHE A 34 7.52 6.35 -1.91
C PHE A 34 6.23 6.30 -1.08
N SER A 35 5.09 6.53 -1.70
CA SER A 35 3.78 6.45 -1.04
C SER A 35 3.24 5.02 -1.11
N MET A 36 2.94 4.43 0.04
CA MET A 36 2.33 3.12 0.15
C MET A 36 0.98 3.20 0.83
N ASN A 37 -0.10 2.90 0.10
CA ASN A 37 -1.45 2.92 0.63
C ASN A 37 -2.17 1.60 0.34
N ARG A 38 -1.96 0.60 1.21
CA ARG A 38 -2.35 -0.79 1.02
C ARG A 38 -3.45 -1.27 1.96
N ILE A 39 -3.83 -0.47 2.95
CA ILE A 39 -4.77 -0.88 3.99
C ILE A 39 -6.21 -0.78 3.53
N PHE A 40 -7.06 -1.65 4.09
CA PHE A 40 -8.52 -1.56 4.08
C PHE A 40 -9.08 -1.84 5.47
N PHE A 41 -10.36 -1.59 5.65
CA PHE A 41 -11.04 -1.76 6.92
C PHE A 41 -12.22 -2.72 6.75
N ILE A 42 -12.49 -3.52 7.78
CA ILE A 42 -13.64 -4.43 7.84
C ILE A 42 -14.46 -4.08 9.06
N GLU A 43 -15.73 -3.89 8.85
CA GLU A 43 -16.76 -3.86 9.87
C GLU A 43 -17.50 -5.19 9.84
N TYR A 44 -17.57 -5.88 10.97
CA TYR A 44 -18.36 -7.08 11.11
C TYR A 44 -19.68 -6.75 11.78
N VAL A 45 -20.78 -7.05 11.10
CA VAL A 45 -22.13 -6.77 11.58
C VAL A 45 -22.97 -8.03 11.59
N SER A 46 -23.91 -8.09 12.51
CA SER A 46 -24.97 -9.09 12.50
C SER A 46 -26.02 -8.78 11.42
N VAL A 47 -26.96 -9.70 11.20
CA VAL A 47 -28.03 -9.55 10.19
C VAL A 47 -28.89 -8.31 10.43
N ASP A 48 -29.02 -7.86 11.69
CA ASP A 48 -29.76 -6.64 12.06
C ASP A 48 -28.94 -5.35 11.93
N GLY A 49 -27.68 -5.45 11.47
CA GLY A 49 -26.78 -4.33 11.27
C GLY A 49 -25.98 -3.90 12.51
N THR A 50 -26.11 -4.61 13.64
CA THR A 50 -25.34 -4.30 14.84
C THR A 50 -23.87 -4.73 14.68
N ASN A 51 -22.94 -3.84 15.01
CA ASN A 51 -21.51 -4.17 15.02
C ASN A 51 -21.20 -5.22 16.09
N ILE A 52 -20.59 -6.34 15.70
CA ILE A 52 -20.30 -7.49 16.57
C ILE A 52 -18.85 -7.55 17.04
N LEU A 53 -18.02 -6.59 16.65
CA LEU A 53 -16.63 -6.54 17.07
C LEU A 53 -16.47 -6.08 18.52
N GLN A 54 -15.51 -6.67 19.20
CA GLN A 54 -14.99 -6.24 20.49
C GLN A 54 -13.48 -6.05 20.39
N ASN A 55 -12.87 -5.33 21.32
CA ASN A 55 -11.43 -5.06 21.31
C ASN A 55 -10.56 -6.34 21.40
N ASP A 56 -11.11 -7.41 21.96
CA ASP A 56 -10.48 -8.71 22.14
C ASP A 56 -11.07 -9.79 21.23
N SER A 57 -11.84 -9.39 20.19
CA SER A 57 -12.38 -10.33 19.21
C SER A 57 -11.29 -11.26 18.67
N PRO A 58 -11.51 -12.58 18.67
CA PRO A 58 -10.52 -13.55 18.20
C PRO A 58 -10.45 -13.52 16.67
N ILE A 59 -9.47 -12.77 16.14
CA ILE A 59 -9.24 -12.62 14.71
C ILE A 59 -7.95 -13.35 14.33
N GLU A 60 -8.01 -14.10 13.25
CA GLU A 60 -6.86 -14.73 12.63
C GLU A 60 -6.75 -14.29 11.18
N VAL A 61 -5.52 -13.95 10.75
CA VAL A 61 -5.21 -13.56 9.37
C VAL A 61 -4.20 -14.53 8.79
N TYR A 62 -4.43 -14.94 7.56
CA TYR A 62 -3.53 -15.79 6.79
C TYR A 62 -3.22 -15.14 5.45
N TYR A 63 -1.98 -15.27 4.99
CA TYR A 63 -1.57 -14.85 3.66
C TYR A 63 -1.40 -16.04 2.74
N GLU A 64 -1.92 -15.94 1.53
CA GLU A 64 -1.63 -16.93 0.50
C GLU A 64 -0.23 -16.70 -0.06
N LYS A 65 0.56 -17.77 -0.05
CA LYS A 65 1.87 -17.83 -0.65
C LYS A 65 2.02 -19.13 -1.43
N ASN A 66 2.17 -19.02 -2.75
CA ASN A 66 2.28 -20.20 -3.62
C ASN A 66 1.12 -21.21 -3.45
N GLY A 67 -0.11 -20.71 -3.29
CA GLY A 67 -1.30 -21.54 -3.09
C GLY A 67 -1.47 -22.13 -1.67
N ILE A 68 -0.64 -21.73 -0.72
CA ILE A 68 -0.71 -22.19 0.68
C ILE A 68 -1.07 -21.00 1.57
N ALA A 69 -2.07 -21.18 2.44
CA ALA A 69 -2.42 -20.18 3.45
C ALA A 69 -1.51 -20.32 4.67
N GLU A 70 -0.71 -19.30 4.95
CA GLU A 70 0.19 -19.24 6.10
C GLU A 70 -0.33 -18.22 7.11
N LYS A 71 -0.45 -18.63 8.40
CA LYS A 71 -0.87 -17.72 9.48
C LYS A 71 0.13 -16.58 9.63
N VAL A 72 -0.38 -15.35 9.79
CA VAL A 72 0.47 -14.16 9.94
C VAL A 72 0.94 -14.05 11.38
N GLU A 73 2.24 -14.26 11.59
CA GLU A 73 2.91 -14.09 12.87
C GLU A 73 4.28 -13.43 12.62
N ARG A 74 4.35 -12.09 12.65
CA ARG A 74 5.54 -11.31 12.32
C ARG A 74 5.95 -10.42 13.49
N SER A 75 6.65 -10.96 14.46
CA SER A 75 6.99 -10.31 15.75
C SER A 75 7.77 -8.98 15.63
N ASN A 76 8.38 -8.69 14.49
CA ASN A 76 9.17 -7.49 14.24
C ASN A 76 8.40 -6.33 13.58
N LEU A 77 7.08 -6.47 13.41
CA LEU A 77 6.23 -5.45 12.81
C LEU A 77 5.33 -4.79 13.86
N ASN A 78 4.92 -3.56 13.59
CA ASN A 78 3.93 -2.82 14.41
C ASN A 78 2.57 -3.53 14.48
N TYR A 79 2.28 -4.40 13.50
CA TYR A 79 1.05 -5.20 13.41
C TYR A 79 1.42 -6.65 13.15
N PRO A 80 1.87 -7.37 14.18
CA PRO A 80 2.47 -8.70 14.03
C PRO A 80 1.53 -9.75 13.46
N ASN A 81 0.23 -9.60 13.66
CA ASN A 81 -0.80 -10.55 13.20
C ASN A 81 -1.46 -10.14 11.88
N GLY A 82 -0.92 -9.10 11.17
CA GLY A 82 -1.48 -8.62 9.91
C GLY A 82 -2.74 -7.76 10.05
N PHE A 83 -3.17 -7.45 11.26
CA PHE A 83 -4.33 -6.60 11.54
C PHE A 83 -4.19 -5.83 12.86
N THR A 84 -5.10 -4.88 13.06
CA THR A 84 -5.40 -4.27 14.37
C THR A 84 -6.87 -3.91 14.45
N ILE A 85 -7.47 -4.04 15.62
CA ILE A 85 -8.81 -3.51 15.89
C ILE A 85 -8.65 -2.02 16.23
N THR A 86 -9.47 -1.17 15.62
CA THR A 86 -9.43 0.28 15.80
C THR A 86 -10.85 0.84 15.69
N SER A 87 -11.07 2.04 16.20
CA SER A 87 -12.32 2.74 15.95
C SER A 87 -12.20 3.58 14.69
N GLN A 88 -13.25 3.61 13.89
CA GLN A 88 -13.38 4.48 12.73
C GLN A 88 -14.71 5.22 12.81
N ARG A 89 -14.66 6.54 12.55
CA ARG A 89 -15.87 7.34 12.54
C ARG A 89 -16.75 6.93 11.37
N ASN A 90 -17.92 6.39 11.68
CA ASN A 90 -18.90 6.06 10.66
C ASN A 90 -19.60 7.35 10.19
N THR A 91 -19.20 7.84 9.00
CA THR A 91 -19.82 9.04 8.41
C THR A 91 -21.19 8.77 7.79
N ALA A 92 -21.58 7.50 7.69
CA ALA A 92 -22.86 7.10 7.10
C ALA A 92 -23.99 6.95 8.15
N SER A 93 -23.64 6.87 9.44
CA SER A 93 -24.59 6.79 10.55
C SER A 93 -24.63 8.09 11.38
N ASP A 94 -24.78 7.99 12.66
CA ASP A 94 -24.88 9.12 13.60
C ASP A 94 -23.53 9.81 13.91
N GLY A 95 -22.45 9.38 13.27
CA GLY A 95 -21.10 9.88 13.52
C GLY A 95 -20.44 9.29 14.77
N SER A 96 -21.00 8.19 15.32
CA SER A 96 -20.36 7.41 16.37
C SER A 96 -19.09 6.72 15.87
N ASP A 97 -18.16 6.50 16.79
CA ASP A 97 -16.95 5.72 16.51
C ASP A 97 -17.30 4.23 16.62
N GLU A 98 -17.23 3.51 15.49
CA GLU A 98 -17.47 2.07 15.46
C GLU A 98 -16.16 1.29 15.33
N LEU A 99 -16.14 0.11 15.98
CA LEU A 99 -14.97 -0.76 15.88
C LEU A 99 -14.89 -1.37 14.48
N CYS A 100 -13.68 -1.37 13.94
CA CYS A 100 -13.37 -2.04 12.69
C CYS A 100 -12.02 -2.73 12.77
N VAL A 101 -11.81 -3.70 11.90
CA VAL A 101 -10.52 -4.36 11.71
C VAL A 101 -9.76 -3.64 10.60
N LYS A 102 -8.68 -2.99 10.95
CA LYS A 102 -7.70 -2.48 9.98
C LYS A 102 -6.82 -3.63 9.53
N VAL A 103 -6.89 -4.00 8.27
CA VAL A 103 -6.19 -5.14 7.69
C VAL A 103 -5.04 -4.69 6.81
N PHE A 104 -3.92 -5.38 6.95
CA PHE A 104 -2.76 -5.26 6.09
C PHE A 104 -2.77 -6.45 5.13
N PRO A 105 -3.10 -6.26 3.84
CA PRO A 105 -3.14 -7.36 2.87
C PRO A 105 -1.79 -8.05 2.72
N SER A 106 -1.83 -9.27 2.20
CA SER A 106 -0.64 -10.04 1.83
C SER A 106 0.31 -9.20 0.97
N ASP A 107 1.61 -9.36 1.19
CA ASP A 107 2.69 -8.82 0.36
C ASP A 107 3.20 -9.84 -0.68
N TYR A 108 2.53 -10.98 -0.81
CA TYR A 108 2.74 -11.94 -1.89
C TYR A 108 1.71 -11.67 -3.00
N TYR A 109 2.18 -11.38 -4.21
CA TYR A 109 1.35 -10.98 -5.35
C TYR A 109 1.48 -11.99 -6.48
N SER A 110 0.38 -12.21 -7.20
CA SER A 110 0.39 -12.84 -8.52
C SER A 110 1.01 -11.91 -9.59
N ASP A 111 1.21 -12.44 -10.79
CA ASP A 111 1.68 -11.65 -11.94
C ASP A 111 0.73 -10.49 -12.30
N GLU A 112 -0.55 -10.57 -11.90
CA GLU A 112 -1.56 -9.53 -12.07
C GLU A 112 -1.60 -8.51 -10.91
N ASN A 113 -0.62 -8.53 -10.01
CA ASN A 113 -0.57 -7.73 -8.78
C ASN A 113 -1.77 -7.96 -7.85
N ILE A 114 -2.31 -9.16 -7.82
CA ILE A 114 -3.38 -9.55 -6.91
C ILE A 114 -2.78 -10.34 -5.74
N SER A 115 -3.13 -9.94 -4.53
CA SER A 115 -2.82 -10.71 -3.32
C SER A 115 -4.08 -11.29 -2.70
N THR A 116 -3.94 -12.45 -2.05
CA THR A 116 -5.02 -13.12 -1.33
C THR A 116 -4.72 -13.15 0.16
N THR A 117 -5.68 -12.68 0.94
CA THR A 117 -5.66 -12.66 2.40
C THR A 117 -6.91 -13.38 2.89
N TYR A 118 -6.74 -14.32 3.81
CA TYR A 118 -7.86 -14.97 4.49
C TYR A 118 -7.99 -14.36 5.88
N ILE A 119 -9.22 -14.11 6.30
CA ILE A 119 -9.52 -13.57 7.62
C ILE A 119 -10.63 -14.40 8.28
N LYS A 120 -10.43 -14.73 9.55
CA LYS A 120 -11.38 -15.50 10.34
C LYS A 120 -11.70 -14.76 11.63
N LEU A 121 -12.98 -14.55 11.91
CA LEU A 121 -13.49 -14.04 13.16
C LEU A 121 -14.07 -15.18 13.99
N GLY A 122 -13.40 -15.56 15.08
CA GLY A 122 -13.86 -16.63 15.98
C GLY A 122 -14.17 -17.93 15.24
N ASP A 123 -15.37 -18.46 15.50
CA ASP A 123 -15.86 -19.69 14.88
C ASP A 123 -16.61 -19.48 13.55
N PHE A 124 -16.73 -18.23 13.09
CA PHE A 124 -17.36 -17.95 11.80
C PHE A 124 -16.53 -18.49 10.64
N GLN A 125 -17.21 -18.65 9.50
CA GLN A 125 -16.55 -19.04 8.26
C GLN A 125 -15.45 -18.02 7.88
N THR A 126 -14.33 -18.54 7.40
CA THR A 126 -13.21 -17.75 6.88
C THR A 126 -13.62 -16.98 5.63
N ASP A 127 -13.35 -15.70 5.61
CA ASP A 127 -13.56 -14.84 4.45
C ASP A 127 -12.28 -14.77 3.61
N THR A 128 -12.45 -14.77 2.30
CA THR A 128 -11.37 -14.61 1.33
C THR A 128 -11.40 -13.18 0.80
N ILE A 129 -10.30 -12.47 0.94
CA ILE A 129 -10.16 -11.09 0.48
C ILE A 129 -9.03 -11.05 -0.55
N GLN A 130 -9.39 -10.67 -1.78
CA GLN A 130 -8.44 -10.45 -2.85
C GLN A 130 -8.26 -8.96 -3.06
N CYS A 131 -7.03 -8.52 -3.17
CA CYS A 131 -6.66 -7.12 -3.32
C CYS A 131 -5.83 -6.94 -4.58
N GLN A 132 -6.26 -6.08 -5.49
CA GLN A 132 -5.47 -5.67 -6.65
C GLN A 132 -4.75 -4.37 -6.36
N PHE A 133 -3.51 -4.29 -6.80
CA PHE A 133 -2.66 -3.13 -6.57
C PHE A 133 -2.15 -2.57 -7.89
N GLU A 134 -1.93 -1.27 -7.89
CA GLU A 134 -1.20 -0.59 -8.94
C GLU A 134 0.12 -0.06 -8.41
N ARG A 135 1.17 -0.21 -9.22
CA ARG A 135 2.50 0.26 -8.91
C ARG A 135 2.93 1.31 -9.94
N THR A 136 3.32 2.47 -9.45
CA THR A 136 3.98 3.52 -10.24
C THR A 136 5.44 3.65 -9.80
N ALA A 137 6.20 4.56 -10.41
CA ALA A 137 7.57 4.84 -9.98
C ALA A 137 7.66 5.25 -8.50
N ASN A 138 6.64 5.99 -7.99
CA ASN A 138 6.66 6.63 -6.67
C ASN A 138 5.53 6.18 -5.75
N SER A 139 4.70 5.22 -6.16
CA SER A 139 3.56 4.78 -5.36
C SER A 139 3.20 3.32 -5.58
N PHE A 140 2.60 2.73 -4.53
CA PHE A 140 2.00 1.41 -4.57
C PHE A 140 0.70 1.49 -3.77
N TYR A 141 -0.42 1.29 -4.44
CA TYR A 141 -1.73 1.52 -3.82
C TYR A 141 -2.78 0.50 -4.25
N LEU A 142 -3.72 0.26 -3.35
CA LEU A 142 -4.87 -0.61 -3.55
C LEU A 142 -5.84 0.04 -4.55
N THR A 143 -6.25 -0.72 -5.56
CA THR A 143 -7.21 -0.28 -6.60
C THR A 143 -8.54 -0.98 -6.51
N LYS A 144 -8.56 -2.28 -6.20
CA LYS A 144 -9.79 -3.08 -6.07
C LYS A 144 -9.71 -4.07 -4.94
N THR A 145 -10.86 -4.39 -4.37
CA THR A 145 -10.98 -5.44 -3.34
C THR A 145 -12.21 -6.29 -3.62
N TRP A 146 -12.00 -7.60 -3.61
CA TRP A 146 -13.07 -8.61 -3.67
C TRP A 146 -13.18 -9.31 -2.33
N LEU A 147 -14.43 -9.54 -1.91
CA LEU A 147 -14.79 -10.35 -0.76
C LEU A 147 -15.49 -11.62 -1.25
N ASN A 148 -14.92 -12.79 -0.96
CA ASN A 148 -15.46 -14.09 -1.37
C ASN A 148 -15.80 -14.14 -2.88
N GLY A 149 -14.95 -13.51 -3.71
CA GLY A 149 -15.10 -13.42 -5.16
C GLY A 149 -15.99 -12.29 -5.67
N ALA A 150 -16.71 -11.57 -4.82
CA ALA A 150 -17.53 -10.41 -5.20
C ALA A 150 -16.73 -9.11 -5.08
N LEU A 151 -16.75 -8.24 -6.10
CA LEU A 151 -16.14 -6.90 -6.05
C LEU A 151 -16.90 -6.03 -5.04
N VAL A 152 -16.24 -5.61 -3.96
CA VAL A 152 -16.84 -4.82 -2.88
C VAL A 152 -16.32 -3.40 -2.80
N TRP A 153 -15.13 -3.17 -3.33
CA TRP A 153 -14.53 -1.84 -3.38
C TRP A 153 -13.70 -1.66 -4.64
N ASP A 154 -13.81 -0.46 -5.25
CA ASP A 154 -13.05 -0.04 -6.42
C ASP A 154 -12.74 1.46 -6.27
N ILE A 155 -11.49 1.85 -6.44
CA ILE A 155 -11.02 3.22 -6.29
C ILE A 155 -11.72 4.18 -7.26
N GLU A 156 -12.11 3.71 -8.44
CA GLU A 156 -12.76 4.54 -9.45
C GLU A 156 -14.19 4.91 -9.05
N THR A 157 -14.87 4.02 -8.32
CA THR A 157 -16.29 4.21 -7.95
C THR A 157 -16.47 4.66 -6.51
N LYS A 158 -15.55 4.32 -5.61
CA LYS A 158 -15.61 4.62 -4.17
C LYS A 158 -14.26 5.12 -3.64
N PRO A 159 -13.72 6.25 -4.11
CA PRO A 159 -12.36 6.69 -3.77
C PRO A 159 -12.18 7.04 -2.28
N SER A 160 -13.24 7.44 -1.59
CA SER A 160 -13.18 7.99 -0.23
C SER A 160 -13.31 6.97 0.90
N SER A 161 -13.79 5.76 0.63
CA SER A 161 -14.03 4.76 1.69
C SER A 161 -13.46 3.40 1.30
N ARG A 162 -12.59 2.87 2.14
CA ARG A 162 -12.09 1.50 2.06
C ARG A 162 -12.67 0.60 3.14
N LEU A 163 -13.86 0.93 3.61
CA LEU A 163 -14.60 0.15 4.59
C LEU A 163 -15.42 -0.91 3.86
N ILE A 164 -15.23 -2.16 4.24
CA ILE A 164 -15.96 -3.33 3.77
C ILE A 164 -16.82 -3.82 4.92
N GLN A 165 -18.11 -3.93 4.71
CA GLN A 165 -19.01 -4.50 5.69
C GLN A 165 -19.22 -5.98 5.42
N ILE A 166 -19.03 -6.82 6.45
CA ILE A 166 -19.23 -8.27 6.40
C ILE A 166 -20.36 -8.64 7.38
N ILE A 167 -21.40 -9.26 6.86
CA ILE A 167 -22.54 -9.73 7.65
C ILE A 167 -22.23 -11.17 8.14
N LYS A 168 -22.39 -11.39 9.45
CA LYS A 168 -22.20 -12.70 10.12
C LYS A 168 -23.44 -13.13 10.90
#